data_eab8c03ea5d6a49d5944b2cbcc3426c3
#
_entry.id   eab8c03ea5d6a49d5944b2cbcc3426c3
#
_cell.length_a   1.000
_cell.length_b   1.000
_cell.length_c   1.000
_cell.angle_alpha   90.00
_cell.angle_beta   90.00
_cell.angle_gamma   90.00
#
_symmetry.space_group_name_H-M   'P 1'
#
loop_
_entity.id
_entity.type
_entity.pdbx_description
1 polymer ?
#
loop_
_entity_poly.entity_id
_entity_poly.type
_entity_poly.pdbx_seq_one_letter_code
_entity_poly.pdbx_strand_id
1 'polypeptide(L)'
;MVDAHRQGILMLLCATLAWSTSGLFARAIPLDTPTVILWRGLAGAAGLFLTLWWLKGAEGFRDFTRLGRTGWAYSLLSGLGMLLFVGSLKATSIAHVAIIYATLPFVAAFLGWWLLKEPPGKPGVLAAALALAGAAVMVGLGGDGALIGDLMAFGMVLAMAGLILIGRGRPETPTLAAGTLSAVWAPLAMVPFASLAGLDAPNLLLLAGFGLIN
;
A
#
# COMPACT_ATOMS: atom_id res chain seq x y z
N MET A 1 4.49 15.17 -26.02
CA MET A 1 5.30 14.26 -25.17
C MET A 1 5.81 14.93 -23.90
N VAL A 2 6.27 16.19 -23.94
CA VAL A 2 6.77 16.92 -22.74
C VAL A 2 5.66 17.12 -21.69
N ASP A 3 4.41 17.38 -22.10
CA ASP A 3 3.29 17.59 -21.18
C ASP A 3 2.88 16.31 -20.42
N ALA A 4 2.86 15.16 -21.09
CA ALA A 4 2.51 13.88 -20.44
C ALA A 4 3.56 13.47 -19.40
N HIS A 5 4.85 13.73 -19.67
CA HIS A 5 5.91 13.46 -18.71
C HIS A 5 5.83 14.38 -17.49
N ARG A 6 5.57 15.68 -17.68
CA ARG A 6 5.36 16.65 -16.60
C ARG A 6 4.14 16.30 -15.75
N GLN A 7 3.03 15.92 -16.39
CA GLN A 7 1.83 15.47 -15.69
C GLN A 7 2.10 14.23 -14.84
N GLY A 8 2.85 13.25 -15.38
CA GLY A 8 3.27 12.06 -14.63
C GLY A 8 4.10 12.39 -13.40
N ILE A 9 5.08 13.31 -13.52
CA ILE A 9 5.89 13.77 -12.38
C ILE A 9 5.02 14.46 -11.33
N LEU A 10 4.11 15.36 -11.74
CA LEU A 10 3.22 16.06 -10.82
C LEU A 10 2.30 15.09 -10.08
N MET A 11 1.71 14.11 -10.76
CA MET A 11 0.87 13.07 -10.15
C MET A 11 1.68 12.24 -9.13
N LEU A 12 2.93 11.92 -9.45
CA LEU A 12 3.82 11.15 -8.57
C LEU A 12 4.19 11.96 -7.32
N LEU A 13 4.48 13.25 -7.47
CA LEU A 13 4.73 14.16 -6.34
C LEU A 13 3.50 14.31 -5.45
N CYS A 14 2.32 14.53 -6.03
CA CYS A 14 1.07 14.61 -5.27
C CYS A 14 0.78 13.31 -4.52
N ALA A 15 0.95 12.15 -5.16
CA ALA A 15 0.77 10.85 -4.53
C ALA A 15 1.76 10.64 -3.37
N THR A 16 3.04 11.03 -3.55
CA THR A 16 4.06 10.91 -2.51
C THR A 16 3.75 11.81 -1.32
N LEU A 17 3.32 13.07 -1.56
CA LEU A 17 2.90 13.99 -0.51
C LEU A 17 1.67 13.44 0.23
N ALA A 18 0.67 12.94 -0.49
CA ALA A 18 -0.50 12.31 0.10
C ALA A 18 -0.08 11.12 1.00
N TRP A 19 0.76 10.24 0.51
CA TRP A 19 1.26 9.10 1.28
C TRP A 19 2.08 9.48 2.51
N SER A 20 2.84 10.57 2.45
CA SER A 20 3.62 11.06 3.60
C SER A 20 2.74 11.46 4.79
N THR A 21 1.47 11.78 4.56
CA THR A 21 0.50 12.10 5.63
C THR A 21 -0.01 10.88 6.38
N SER A 22 0.23 9.64 5.88
CA SER A 22 -0.28 8.39 6.47
C SER A 22 0.11 8.23 7.94
N GLY A 23 1.35 8.58 8.28
CA GLY A 23 1.86 8.52 9.65
C GLY A 23 1.15 9.48 10.59
N LEU A 24 0.78 10.68 10.10
CA LEU A 24 0.02 11.66 10.88
C LEU A 24 -1.38 11.13 11.20
N PHE A 25 -2.11 10.62 10.20
CA PHE A 25 -3.42 10.01 10.40
C PHE A 25 -3.35 8.82 11.35
N ALA A 26 -2.38 7.92 11.16
CA ALA A 26 -2.24 6.74 12.00
C ALA A 26 -1.99 7.08 13.47
N ARG A 27 -1.30 8.20 13.76
CA ARG A 27 -1.04 8.69 15.12
C ARG A 27 -2.18 9.54 15.69
N ALA A 28 -2.85 10.34 14.84
CA ALA A 28 -3.94 11.21 15.27
C ALA A 28 -5.23 10.46 15.62
N ILE A 29 -5.42 9.24 15.11
CA ILE A 29 -6.64 8.46 15.32
C ILE A 29 -6.41 7.51 16.51
N PRO A 30 -7.04 7.76 17.69
CA PRO A 30 -6.85 6.97 18.92
C PRO A 30 -7.75 5.73 18.95
N LEU A 31 -7.96 5.09 17.81
CA LEU A 31 -8.77 3.88 17.67
C LEU A 31 -7.90 2.65 17.49
N ASP A 32 -8.47 1.47 17.77
CA ASP A 32 -7.81 0.19 17.55
C ASP A 32 -7.55 -0.07 16.06
N THR A 33 -6.54 -0.86 15.77
CA THR A 33 -6.09 -1.13 14.40
C THR A 33 -7.18 -1.70 13.48
N PRO A 34 -7.99 -2.71 13.88
CA PRO A 34 -9.08 -3.21 13.06
C PRO A 34 -10.12 -2.15 12.70
N THR A 35 -10.50 -1.29 13.65
CA THR A 35 -11.45 -0.19 13.42
C THR A 35 -10.90 0.82 12.44
N VAL A 36 -9.63 1.20 12.57
CA VAL A 36 -8.97 2.10 11.61
C VAL A 36 -8.94 1.48 10.21
N ILE A 37 -8.55 0.21 10.08
CA ILE A 37 -8.51 -0.49 8.78
C ILE A 37 -9.89 -0.53 8.15
N LEU A 38 -10.92 -0.87 8.93
CA LEU A 38 -12.30 -0.98 8.45
C LEU A 38 -12.79 0.35 7.86
N TRP A 39 -12.84 1.39 8.66
CA TRP A 39 -13.47 2.66 8.26
C TRP A 39 -12.65 3.42 7.22
N ARG A 40 -11.33 3.50 7.40
CA ARG A 40 -10.44 4.11 6.40
C ARG A 40 -10.51 3.35 5.07
N GLY A 41 -10.54 2.01 5.12
CA GLY A 41 -10.60 1.19 3.93
C GLY A 41 -11.91 1.34 3.17
N LEU A 42 -13.06 1.42 3.87
CA LEU A 42 -14.35 1.70 3.24
C LEU A 42 -14.38 3.08 2.57
N ALA A 43 -13.81 4.10 3.21
CA ALA A 43 -13.67 5.43 2.61
C ALA A 43 -12.78 5.37 1.34
N GLY A 44 -11.65 4.68 1.41
CA GLY A 44 -10.78 4.45 0.25
C GLY A 44 -11.47 3.67 -0.87
N ALA A 45 -12.26 2.64 -0.53
CA ALA A 45 -13.06 1.90 -1.50
C ALA A 45 -14.05 2.82 -2.23
N ALA A 46 -14.76 3.68 -1.49
CA ALA A 46 -15.67 4.66 -2.10
C ALA A 46 -14.92 5.59 -3.06
N GLY A 47 -13.74 6.09 -2.68
CA GLY A 47 -12.89 6.91 -3.55
C GLY A 47 -12.45 6.17 -4.81
N LEU A 48 -12.02 4.91 -4.70
CA LEU A 48 -11.62 4.08 -5.84
C LEU A 48 -12.81 3.75 -6.77
N PHE A 49 -13.99 3.47 -6.22
CA PHE A 49 -15.20 3.28 -7.01
C PHE A 49 -15.58 4.54 -7.79
N LEU A 50 -15.53 5.71 -7.14
CA LEU A 50 -15.78 6.98 -7.82
C LEU A 50 -14.75 7.24 -8.91
N THR A 51 -13.47 6.96 -8.67
CA THR A 51 -12.39 7.08 -9.66
C THR A 51 -12.62 6.13 -10.83
N LEU A 52 -12.98 4.87 -10.57
CA LEU A 52 -13.28 3.89 -11.61
C LEU A 52 -14.48 4.35 -12.47
N TRP A 53 -15.54 4.83 -11.82
CA TRP A 53 -16.72 5.38 -12.49
C TRP A 53 -16.38 6.60 -13.34
N TRP A 54 -15.59 7.52 -12.80
CA TRP A 54 -15.21 8.74 -13.50
C TRP A 54 -14.32 8.48 -14.72
N LEU A 55 -13.36 7.53 -14.61
CA LEU A 55 -12.43 7.22 -15.69
C LEU A 55 -13.02 6.31 -16.78
N LYS A 56 -13.84 5.34 -16.40
CA LYS A 56 -14.30 4.27 -17.29
C LYS A 56 -15.84 4.14 -17.39
N GLY A 57 -16.60 4.89 -16.60
CA GLY A 57 -18.05 4.80 -16.57
C GLY A 57 -18.53 3.38 -16.25
N ALA A 58 -19.64 2.97 -16.87
CA ALA A 58 -20.19 1.63 -16.69
C ALA A 58 -19.30 0.50 -17.22
N GLU A 59 -18.39 0.79 -18.17
CA GLU A 59 -17.46 -0.22 -18.67
C GLU A 59 -16.43 -0.65 -17.64
N GLY A 60 -16.08 0.22 -16.69
CA GLY A 60 -15.17 -0.11 -15.58
C GLY A 60 -15.64 -1.27 -14.76
N PHE A 61 -16.96 -1.49 -14.64
CA PHE A 61 -17.50 -2.65 -13.90
C PHE A 61 -17.28 -3.99 -14.62
N ARG A 62 -17.09 -3.98 -15.93
CA ARG A 62 -16.74 -5.19 -16.69
C ARG A 62 -15.33 -5.68 -16.36
N ASP A 63 -14.45 -4.80 -15.88
CA ASP A 63 -13.09 -5.18 -15.46
C ASP A 63 -13.11 -6.15 -14.27
N PHE A 64 -14.13 -6.09 -13.40
CA PHE A 64 -14.28 -7.05 -12.29
C PHE A 64 -14.55 -8.48 -12.79
N THR A 65 -15.22 -8.65 -13.93
CA THR A 65 -15.45 -9.98 -14.52
C THR A 65 -14.24 -10.49 -15.29
N ARG A 66 -13.25 -9.61 -15.57
CA ARG A 66 -12.05 -9.92 -16.35
C ARG A 66 -10.79 -10.04 -15.49
N LEU A 67 -10.92 -10.09 -14.17
CA LEU A 67 -9.79 -10.13 -13.26
C LEU A 67 -8.82 -11.29 -13.51
N GLY A 68 -9.35 -12.46 -13.86
CA GLY A 68 -8.52 -13.66 -14.06
C GLY A 68 -7.67 -14.00 -12.82
N ARG A 69 -6.75 -14.93 -12.95
CA ARG A 69 -5.86 -15.35 -11.83
C ARG A 69 -4.94 -14.21 -11.38
N THR A 70 -4.43 -13.42 -12.32
CA THR A 70 -3.51 -12.31 -12.02
C THR A 70 -4.19 -11.15 -11.30
N GLY A 71 -5.43 -10.81 -11.69
CA GLY A 71 -6.22 -9.79 -11.00
C GLY A 71 -6.60 -10.20 -9.57
N TRP A 72 -6.95 -11.46 -9.35
CA TRP A 72 -7.18 -11.99 -7.99
C TRP A 72 -5.91 -11.99 -7.16
N ALA A 73 -4.76 -12.42 -7.73
CA ALA A 73 -3.47 -12.34 -7.03
C ALA A 73 -3.11 -10.88 -6.68
N TYR A 74 -3.34 -9.95 -7.62
CA TYR A 74 -3.15 -8.52 -7.38
C TYR A 74 -4.04 -8.02 -6.23
N SER A 75 -5.33 -8.36 -6.25
CA SER A 75 -6.27 -7.97 -5.19
C SER A 75 -5.85 -8.53 -3.82
N LEU A 76 -5.43 -9.80 -3.75
CA LEU A 76 -4.96 -10.42 -2.50
C LEU A 76 -3.71 -9.73 -1.97
N LEU A 77 -2.70 -9.50 -2.80
CA LEU A 77 -1.47 -8.80 -2.41
C LEU A 77 -1.76 -7.35 -1.99
N SER A 78 -2.63 -6.65 -2.72
CA SER A 78 -3.02 -5.28 -2.39
C SER A 78 -3.72 -5.20 -1.03
N GLY A 79 -4.70 -6.07 -0.79
CA GLY A 79 -5.41 -6.12 0.50
C GLY A 79 -4.49 -6.51 1.66
N LEU A 80 -3.66 -7.55 1.48
CA LEU A 80 -2.67 -7.95 2.48
C LEU A 80 -1.67 -6.82 2.75
N GLY A 81 -1.16 -6.16 1.70
CA GLY A 81 -0.27 -5.01 1.83
C GLY A 81 -0.89 -3.88 2.64
N MET A 82 -2.18 -3.58 2.42
CA MET A 82 -2.92 -2.58 3.18
C MET A 82 -3.06 -2.98 4.67
N LEU A 83 -3.42 -4.22 4.96
CA LEU A 83 -3.55 -4.72 6.35
C LEU A 83 -2.21 -4.61 7.09
N LEU A 84 -1.13 -5.06 6.45
CA LEU A 84 0.23 -5.03 6.99
C LEU A 84 0.74 -3.59 7.15
N PHE A 85 0.43 -2.68 6.22
CA PHE A 85 0.80 -1.27 6.29
C PHE A 85 0.19 -0.58 7.51
N VAL A 86 -1.13 -0.64 7.65
CA VAL A 86 -1.80 0.02 8.78
C VAL A 86 -1.41 -0.65 10.11
N GLY A 87 -1.30 -1.97 10.11
CA GLY A 87 -0.81 -2.73 11.26
C GLY A 87 0.59 -2.30 11.68
N SER A 88 1.53 -2.15 10.74
CA SER A 88 2.89 -1.72 11.04
C SER A 88 2.94 -0.29 11.61
N LEU A 89 2.19 0.66 11.04
CA LEU A 89 2.13 2.04 11.55
C LEU A 89 1.62 2.14 13.00
N LYS A 90 0.82 1.18 13.44
CA LYS A 90 0.31 1.10 14.82
C LYS A 90 1.23 0.30 15.74
N ALA A 91 1.99 -0.65 15.20
CA ALA A 91 2.79 -1.60 15.99
C ALA A 91 4.27 -1.20 16.13
N THR A 92 4.81 -0.34 15.25
CA THR A 92 6.19 0.14 15.34
C THR A 92 6.28 1.65 15.09
N SER A 93 7.49 2.22 15.06
CA SER A 93 7.67 3.64 14.78
C SER A 93 7.47 3.95 13.29
N ILE A 94 6.95 5.14 12.99
CA ILE A 94 6.78 5.60 11.60
C ILE A 94 8.12 5.62 10.86
N ALA A 95 9.21 5.95 11.56
CA ALA A 95 10.56 5.96 11.00
C ALA A 95 10.98 4.55 10.53
N HIS A 96 10.75 3.51 11.34
CA HIS A 96 11.02 2.13 10.97
C HIS A 96 10.23 1.72 9.71
N VAL A 97 8.91 1.99 9.70
CA VAL A 97 8.06 1.69 8.53
C VAL A 97 8.59 2.40 7.29
N ALA A 98 8.93 3.69 7.38
CA ALA A 98 9.42 4.47 6.24
C ALA A 98 10.75 3.93 5.68
N ILE A 99 11.68 3.53 6.55
CA ILE A 99 12.98 3.01 6.14
C ILE A 99 12.84 1.61 5.54
N ILE A 100 12.04 0.74 6.17
CA ILE A 100 11.76 -0.59 5.62
C ILE A 100 11.06 -0.42 4.25
N TYR A 101 10.12 0.52 4.12
CA TYR A 101 9.46 0.81 2.84
C TYR A 101 10.44 1.34 1.78
N ALA A 102 11.46 2.11 2.15
CA ALA A 102 12.48 2.58 1.22
C ALA A 102 13.30 1.44 0.58
N THR A 103 13.23 0.21 1.12
CA THR A 103 13.84 -0.98 0.49
C THR A 103 13.00 -1.54 -0.67
N LEU A 104 11.76 -1.07 -0.88
CA LEU A 104 10.85 -1.58 -1.90
C LEU A 104 11.45 -1.68 -3.32
N PRO A 105 12.16 -0.67 -3.85
CA PRO A 105 12.73 -0.77 -5.20
C PRO A 105 13.72 -1.94 -5.33
N PHE A 106 14.46 -2.23 -4.27
CA PHE A 106 15.47 -3.28 -4.25
C PHE A 106 14.85 -4.66 -4.10
N VAL A 107 13.84 -4.78 -3.24
CA VAL A 107 13.04 -6.01 -3.11
C VAL A 107 12.34 -6.31 -4.44
N ALA A 108 11.76 -5.31 -5.09
CA ALA A 108 11.12 -5.46 -6.40
C ALA A 108 12.13 -5.86 -7.49
N ALA A 109 13.34 -5.28 -7.49
CA ALA A 109 14.40 -5.64 -8.43
C ALA A 109 14.89 -7.10 -8.20
N PHE A 110 15.07 -7.50 -6.94
CA PHE A 110 15.46 -8.86 -6.59
C PHE A 110 14.40 -9.89 -7.02
N LEU A 111 13.14 -9.64 -6.69
CA LEU A 111 12.03 -10.51 -7.11
C LEU A 111 11.85 -10.50 -8.63
N GLY A 112 12.05 -9.35 -9.32
CA GLY A 112 12.04 -9.25 -10.77
C GLY A 112 13.12 -10.13 -11.40
N TRP A 113 14.33 -10.10 -10.85
CA TRP A 113 15.40 -10.98 -11.29
C TRP A 113 15.05 -12.46 -11.08
N TRP A 114 14.55 -12.81 -9.92
CA TRP A 114 14.24 -14.21 -9.59
C TRP A 114 13.06 -14.76 -10.38
N LEU A 115 11.96 -14.00 -10.47
CA LEU A 115 10.70 -14.45 -11.07
C LEU A 115 10.60 -14.16 -12.58
N LEU A 116 11.04 -12.97 -13.02
CA LEU A 116 10.94 -12.53 -14.41
C LEU A 116 12.26 -12.76 -15.18
N LYS A 117 13.32 -13.24 -14.50
CA LYS A 117 14.66 -13.45 -15.09
C LYS A 117 15.31 -12.19 -15.64
N GLU A 118 14.95 -11.02 -15.11
CA GLU A 118 15.52 -9.72 -15.45
C GLU A 118 16.71 -9.41 -14.52
N PRO A 119 17.97 -9.64 -14.94
CA PRO A 119 19.13 -9.44 -14.06
C PRO A 119 19.27 -7.95 -13.69
N PRO A 120 19.38 -7.62 -12.39
CA PRO A 120 19.65 -6.26 -11.98
C PRO A 120 21.05 -5.84 -12.43
N GLY A 121 21.19 -4.60 -12.92
CA GLY A 121 22.50 -4.04 -13.21
C GLY A 121 23.35 -3.89 -11.94
N LYS A 122 24.70 -3.89 -12.10
CA LYS A 122 25.63 -3.72 -10.96
C LYS A 122 25.27 -2.54 -10.02
N PRO A 123 24.89 -1.34 -10.54
CA PRO A 123 24.48 -0.23 -9.68
C PRO A 123 23.24 -0.56 -8.85
N GLY A 124 22.28 -1.31 -9.42
CA GLY A 124 21.06 -1.75 -8.70
C GLY A 124 21.36 -2.70 -7.55
N VAL A 125 22.28 -3.66 -7.74
CA VAL A 125 22.72 -4.57 -6.68
C VAL A 125 23.40 -3.83 -5.54
N LEU A 126 24.30 -2.89 -5.85
CA LEU A 126 24.98 -2.09 -4.83
C LEU A 126 23.99 -1.23 -4.04
N ALA A 127 23.09 -0.55 -4.75
CA ALA A 127 22.06 0.25 -4.09
C ALA A 127 21.13 -0.59 -3.21
N ALA A 128 20.77 -1.81 -3.65
CA ALA A 128 20.00 -2.75 -2.86
C ALA A 128 20.73 -3.16 -1.57
N ALA A 129 22.01 -3.50 -1.66
CA ALA A 129 22.83 -3.86 -0.51
C ALA A 129 22.94 -2.72 0.49
N LEU A 130 23.17 -1.49 0.03
CA LEU A 130 23.24 -0.29 0.88
C LEU A 130 21.91 0.01 1.59
N ALA A 131 20.78 -0.11 0.87
CA ALA A 131 19.47 0.12 1.45
C ALA A 131 19.09 -0.94 2.50
N LEU A 132 19.38 -2.22 2.22
CA LEU A 132 19.16 -3.30 3.17
C LEU A 132 20.07 -3.14 4.40
N ALA A 133 21.33 -2.75 4.22
CA ALA A 133 22.23 -2.45 5.33
C ALA A 133 21.71 -1.26 6.16
N GLY A 134 21.26 -0.18 5.52
CA GLY A 134 20.64 0.95 6.22
C GLY A 134 19.39 0.56 7.01
N ALA A 135 18.50 -0.26 6.42
CA ALA A 135 17.32 -0.77 7.11
C ALA A 135 17.70 -1.65 8.31
N ALA A 136 18.70 -2.55 8.15
CA ALA A 136 19.18 -3.41 9.22
C ALA A 136 19.79 -2.61 10.38
N VAL A 137 20.56 -1.57 10.09
CA VAL A 137 21.14 -0.66 11.11
C VAL A 137 20.03 0.05 11.88
N MET A 138 19.01 0.56 11.17
CA MET A 138 17.89 1.27 11.81
C MET A 138 17.05 0.35 12.70
N VAL A 139 16.71 -0.84 12.23
CA VAL A 139 15.96 -1.83 13.01
C VAL A 139 16.80 -2.32 14.19
N GLY A 140 18.12 -2.49 14.02
CA GLY A 140 19.03 -2.97 15.05
C GLY A 140 19.46 -1.93 16.09
N LEU A 141 19.50 -0.64 15.73
CA LEU A 141 19.91 0.47 16.62
C LEU A 141 18.73 1.27 17.19
N GLY A 142 17.55 1.16 16.58
CA GLY A 142 16.34 1.86 17.01
C GLY A 142 15.62 1.08 18.11
N GLY A 143 15.88 1.42 19.37
CA GLY A 143 15.23 0.78 20.53
C GLY A 143 13.70 0.99 20.61
N ASP A 144 13.10 1.78 19.75
CA ASP A 144 11.69 2.19 19.80
C ASP A 144 10.77 1.40 18.84
N GLY A 145 11.31 0.44 18.08
CA GLY A 145 10.54 -0.40 17.14
C GLY A 145 10.15 -1.74 17.76
N ALA A 146 8.91 -2.16 17.59
CA ALA A 146 8.50 -3.51 17.92
C ALA A 146 8.75 -4.43 16.72
N LEU A 147 9.48 -5.53 16.94
CA LEU A 147 9.83 -6.51 15.89
C LEU A 147 8.63 -6.95 15.07
N ILE A 148 7.46 -7.12 15.68
CA ILE A 148 6.25 -7.53 14.98
C ILE A 148 5.78 -6.47 13.98
N GLY A 149 5.89 -5.18 14.34
CA GLY A 149 5.55 -4.08 13.43
C GLY A 149 6.55 -3.96 12.27
N ASP A 150 7.82 -4.20 12.51
CA ASP A 150 8.87 -4.20 11.49
C ASP A 150 8.70 -5.38 10.52
N LEU A 151 8.34 -6.57 11.04
CA LEU A 151 7.99 -7.73 10.20
C LEU A 151 6.73 -7.47 9.35
N MET A 152 5.72 -6.79 9.91
CA MET A 152 4.54 -6.35 9.14
C MET A 152 4.94 -5.36 8.05
N ALA A 153 5.81 -4.39 8.34
CA ALA A 153 6.31 -3.44 7.35
C ALA A 153 7.08 -4.15 6.22
N PHE A 154 7.90 -5.14 6.55
CA PHE A 154 8.60 -5.92 5.54
C PHE A 154 7.65 -6.79 4.72
N GLY A 155 6.66 -7.42 5.33
CA GLY A 155 5.59 -8.14 4.63
C GLY A 155 4.81 -7.25 3.66
N MET A 156 4.53 -5.99 4.05
CA MET A 156 3.95 -4.99 3.17
C MET A 156 4.86 -4.72 1.96
N VAL A 157 6.17 -4.57 2.17
CA VAL A 157 7.14 -4.35 1.08
C VAL A 157 7.13 -5.53 0.10
N LEU A 158 7.08 -6.76 0.58
CA LEU A 158 6.97 -7.95 -0.27
C LEU A 158 5.67 -7.94 -1.09
N ALA A 159 4.54 -7.61 -0.46
CA ALA A 159 3.27 -7.49 -1.15
C ALA A 159 3.30 -6.42 -2.23
N MET A 160 3.82 -5.23 -1.93
CA MET A 160 3.97 -4.12 -2.89
C MET A 160 4.92 -4.48 -4.05
N ALA A 161 6.03 -5.14 -3.77
CA ALA A 161 6.93 -5.64 -4.81
C ALA A 161 6.21 -6.64 -5.73
N GLY A 162 5.38 -7.53 -5.18
CA GLY A 162 4.53 -8.43 -5.95
C GLY A 162 3.55 -7.69 -6.87
N LEU A 163 2.92 -6.61 -6.40
CA LEU A 163 2.05 -5.76 -7.23
C LEU A 163 2.80 -5.14 -8.41
N ILE A 164 4.02 -4.62 -8.16
CA ILE A 164 4.89 -4.07 -9.21
C ILE A 164 5.21 -5.15 -10.25
N LEU A 165 5.54 -6.36 -9.82
CA LEU A 165 5.86 -7.46 -10.72
C LEU A 165 4.66 -7.89 -11.56
N ILE A 166 3.47 -7.98 -10.97
CA ILE A 166 2.25 -8.29 -11.73
C ILE A 166 1.99 -7.20 -12.76
N GLY A 167 2.07 -5.92 -12.38
CA GLY A 167 1.87 -4.80 -13.31
C GLY A 167 2.88 -4.78 -14.46
N ARG A 168 4.14 -5.19 -14.22
CA ARG A 168 5.18 -5.28 -15.26
C ARG A 168 5.05 -6.53 -16.13
N GLY A 169 4.84 -7.68 -15.51
CA GLY A 169 4.78 -8.97 -16.20
C GLY A 169 3.45 -9.25 -16.90
N ARG A 170 2.39 -8.54 -16.50
CA ARG A 170 1.01 -8.71 -17.01
C ARG A 170 0.30 -7.37 -17.12
N PRO A 171 0.70 -6.50 -18.06
CA PRO A 171 0.15 -5.14 -18.20
C PRO A 171 -1.35 -5.12 -18.56
N GLU A 172 -1.88 -6.24 -19.07
CA GLU A 172 -3.29 -6.43 -19.36
C GLU A 172 -4.17 -6.60 -18.11
N THR A 173 -3.56 -6.81 -16.93
CA THR A 173 -4.30 -7.00 -15.67
C THR A 173 -5.06 -5.72 -15.31
N PRO A 174 -6.38 -5.79 -15.04
CA PRO A 174 -7.17 -4.62 -14.66
C PRO A 174 -6.89 -4.22 -13.20
N THR A 175 -5.70 -3.62 -12.97
CA THR A 175 -5.16 -3.30 -11.64
C THR A 175 -6.05 -2.37 -10.84
N LEU A 176 -6.74 -1.40 -11.50
CA LEU A 176 -7.67 -0.50 -10.82
C LEU A 176 -8.86 -1.26 -10.23
N ALA A 177 -9.48 -2.16 -11.00
CA ALA A 177 -10.58 -2.99 -10.51
C ALA A 177 -10.11 -3.95 -9.41
N ALA A 178 -8.93 -4.57 -9.58
CA ALA A 178 -8.34 -5.45 -8.57
C ALA A 178 -8.02 -4.71 -7.25
N GLY A 179 -7.48 -3.48 -7.34
CA GLY A 179 -7.25 -2.60 -6.20
C GLY A 179 -8.54 -2.16 -5.52
N THR A 180 -9.56 -1.80 -6.30
CA THR A 180 -10.89 -1.47 -5.76
C THR A 180 -11.49 -2.66 -5.01
N LEU A 181 -11.37 -3.87 -5.56
CA LEU A 181 -11.84 -5.07 -4.90
C LEU A 181 -11.12 -5.31 -3.56
N SER A 182 -9.79 -5.13 -3.53
CA SER A 182 -9.01 -5.25 -2.29
C SER A 182 -9.42 -4.24 -1.23
N ALA A 183 -9.73 -3.02 -1.64
CA ALA A 183 -10.21 -1.96 -0.75
C ALA A 183 -11.59 -2.24 -0.16
N VAL A 184 -12.33 -3.22 -0.68
CA VAL A 184 -13.60 -3.69 -0.13
C VAL A 184 -13.39 -4.87 0.82
N TRP A 185 -12.78 -5.97 0.32
CA TRP A 185 -12.73 -7.20 1.11
C TRP A 185 -11.77 -7.11 2.30
N ALA A 186 -10.64 -6.41 2.16
CA ALA A 186 -9.65 -6.34 3.23
C ALA A 186 -10.17 -5.58 4.47
N PRO A 187 -10.85 -4.42 4.35
CA PRO A 187 -11.55 -3.81 5.49
C PRO A 187 -12.66 -4.68 6.05
N LEU A 188 -13.47 -5.31 5.19
CA LEU A 188 -14.57 -6.17 5.65
C LEU A 188 -14.08 -7.38 6.45
N ALA A 189 -12.89 -7.90 6.17
CA ALA A 189 -12.26 -8.93 6.97
C ALA A 189 -11.97 -8.49 8.42
N MET A 190 -11.93 -7.18 8.69
CA MET A 190 -11.72 -6.64 10.04
C MET A 190 -13.01 -6.42 10.83
N VAL A 191 -14.18 -6.58 10.22
CA VAL A 191 -15.48 -6.39 10.89
C VAL A 191 -15.59 -7.17 12.20
N PRO A 192 -15.18 -8.46 12.30
CA PRO A 192 -15.29 -9.21 13.56
C PRO A 192 -14.41 -8.68 14.69
N PHE A 193 -13.39 -7.88 14.36
CA PHE A 193 -12.38 -7.37 15.30
C PHE A 193 -12.51 -5.87 15.55
N ALA A 194 -13.37 -5.18 14.76
CA ALA A 194 -13.55 -3.74 14.86
C ALA A 194 -14.50 -3.38 16.00
N SER A 195 -14.22 -2.28 16.69
CA SER A 195 -15.06 -1.72 17.74
C SER A 195 -15.81 -0.49 17.24
N LEU A 196 -17.06 -0.31 17.67
CA LEU A 196 -17.80 0.94 17.46
C LEU A 196 -17.51 1.98 18.54
N ALA A 197 -16.76 1.62 19.59
CA ALA A 197 -16.38 2.54 20.65
C ALA A 197 -15.41 3.62 20.14
N GLY A 198 -15.67 4.87 20.49
CA GLY A 198 -14.84 6.00 20.08
C GLY A 198 -15.07 6.50 18.66
N LEU A 199 -16.07 6.00 17.95
CA LEU A 199 -16.49 6.51 16.63
C LEU A 199 -17.34 7.78 16.82
N ASP A 200 -16.66 8.89 16.98
CA ASP A 200 -17.25 10.23 16.97
C ASP A 200 -17.04 10.94 15.60
N ALA A 201 -17.72 12.06 15.42
CA ALA A 201 -17.62 12.79 14.15
C ALA A 201 -16.19 13.23 13.81
N PRO A 202 -15.33 13.72 14.72
CA PRO A 202 -13.93 14.01 14.43
C PRO A 202 -13.14 12.80 13.95
N ASN A 203 -13.26 11.65 14.62
CA ASN A 203 -12.56 10.42 14.24
C ASN A 203 -13.03 9.90 12.88
N LEU A 204 -14.33 9.98 12.58
CA LEU A 204 -14.88 9.60 11.27
C LEU A 204 -14.34 10.49 10.15
N LEU A 205 -14.20 11.79 10.37
CA LEU A 205 -13.60 12.72 9.40
C LEU A 205 -12.13 12.41 9.16
N LEU A 206 -11.37 12.11 10.23
CA LEU A 206 -9.97 11.70 10.10
C LEU A 206 -9.83 10.36 9.34
N LEU A 207 -10.70 9.39 9.63
CA LEU A 207 -10.72 8.10 8.94
C LEU A 207 -11.08 8.24 7.46
N ALA A 208 -12.07 9.09 7.14
CA ALA A 208 -12.43 9.40 5.76
C ALA A 208 -11.30 10.11 5.03
N GLY A 209 -10.67 11.11 5.65
CA GLY A 209 -9.49 11.78 5.10
C GLY A 209 -8.34 10.80 4.87
N PHE A 210 -8.05 9.95 5.84
CA PHE A 210 -7.02 8.91 5.71
C PHE A 210 -7.30 7.94 4.55
N GLY A 211 -8.54 7.52 4.37
CA GLY A 211 -8.92 6.59 3.29
C GLY A 211 -8.97 7.22 1.90
N LEU A 212 -9.40 8.48 1.80
CA LEU A 212 -9.54 9.17 0.51
C LEU A 212 -8.22 9.77 0.00
N ILE A 213 -7.31 10.17 0.92
CA ILE A 213 -6.04 10.79 0.57
C ILE A 213 -4.96 9.73 0.32
N ASN A 214 -5.03 8.61 1.01
CA ASN A 214 -4.04 7.53 1.00
C ASN A 214 -4.61 6.24 0.43
#